data_767b6b6d4304b987549aedf9066e970d
#
_entry.id   767b6b6d4304b987549aedf9066e970d
#
_cell.length_a   1.000
_cell.length_b   1.000
_cell.length_c   1.000
_cell.angle_alpha   90.00
_cell.angle_beta   90.00
_cell.angle_gamma   90.00
#
_symmetry.space_group_name_H-M   'P 1'
#
loop_
_entity.id
_entity.type
_entity.pdbx_description
1 polymer ?
#
loop_
_entity_poly.entity_id
_entity_poly.type
_entity_poly.pdbx_seq_one_letter_code
_entity_poly.pdbx_strand_id
1 'polypeptide(L)'
;MINKIVAIQGNNPSKLNPITDTSVFLAHEIQSKNYKIFYYDPKDLSVINSKVIASGFFIKFNYENKKFYKILKKQKLELIKCKFVLIRQDPPFNLEYISATYILDAIKNKVKIINNPTSIRNISEKLYSVRYQKYMPNTIFTQNIGEIKKFFKKHKKVILKPIHSYSGNDIHLLNKFNSKLINQFIKKHDHIMCQKFLPKISKGDKRVFIINGKVCGVISRVPKQGSFLSNMSKGAKPI
;
A
#
# COMPACT_ATOMS: atom_id res chain seq x y z
N MET A 1 33.17 -5.91 8.54
CA MET A 1 32.52 -6.58 7.37
C MET A 1 31.19 -5.88 7.12
N ILE A 2 30.99 -5.29 5.93
CA ILE A 2 29.73 -4.62 5.57
C ILE A 2 28.65 -5.71 5.52
N ASN A 3 27.58 -5.54 6.33
CA ASN A 3 26.46 -6.45 6.37
C ASN A 3 25.74 -6.50 5.00
N LYS A 4 25.96 -7.55 4.21
CA LYS A 4 25.37 -7.77 2.89
C LYS A 4 23.99 -8.45 2.99
N ILE A 5 23.17 -8.08 3.98
CA ILE A 5 21.84 -8.64 4.16
C ILE A 5 20.80 -7.52 4.01
N VAL A 6 19.79 -7.76 3.21
CA VAL A 6 18.58 -6.94 3.13
C VAL A 6 17.40 -7.77 3.60
N ALA A 7 16.68 -7.27 4.60
CA ALA A 7 15.46 -7.90 5.07
C ALA A 7 14.25 -7.36 4.30
N ILE A 8 13.33 -8.23 3.91
CA ILE A 8 12.05 -7.88 3.31
C ILE A 8 10.94 -8.39 4.21
N GLN A 9 10.17 -7.47 4.78
CA GLN A 9 8.91 -7.75 5.46
C GLN A 9 7.81 -7.82 4.41
N GLY A 10 7.21 -8.97 4.20
CA GLY A 10 6.21 -9.13 3.15
C GLY A 10 5.32 -10.34 3.36
N ASN A 11 4.32 -10.48 2.51
CA ASN A 11 3.41 -11.60 2.52
C ASN A 11 4.10 -12.88 2.05
N ASN A 12 3.43 -14.04 2.24
CA ASN A 12 3.98 -15.32 1.80
C ASN A 12 4.46 -15.27 0.33
N PRO A 13 5.72 -15.60 0.03
CA PRO A 13 6.28 -15.52 -1.33
C PRO A 13 5.49 -16.32 -2.39
N SER A 14 4.81 -17.39 -1.98
CA SER A 14 3.98 -18.18 -2.91
C SER A 14 2.78 -17.43 -3.47
N LYS A 15 2.38 -16.32 -2.85
CA LYS A 15 1.26 -15.46 -3.28
C LYS A 15 1.71 -14.29 -4.16
N LEU A 16 3.01 -14.08 -4.31
CA LEU A 16 3.55 -13.01 -5.15
C LEU A 16 3.43 -13.38 -6.62
N ASN A 17 3.19 -12.39 -7.46
CA ASN A 17 3.25 -12.56 -8.90
C ASN A 17 4.66 -12.19 -9.40
N PRO A 18 5.42 -13.12 -10.00
CA PRO A 18 6.80 -12.86 -10.39
C PRO A 18 6.95 -11.74 -11.43
N ILE A 19 5.94 -11.51 -12.26
CA ILE A 19 6.01 -10.52 -13.36
C ILE A 19 5.61 -9.13 -12.89
N THR A 20 4.65 -9.02 -11.95
CA THR A 20 4.03 -7.73 -11.61
C THR A 20 4.34 -7.25 -10.19
N ASP A 21 4.88 -8.11 -9.32
CA ASP A 21 5.16 -7.74 -7.95
C ASP A 21 6.49 -7.00 -7.81
N THR A 22 6.41 -5.76 -7.37
CA THR A 22 7.60 -4.92 -7.15
C THR A 22 8.55 -5.52 -6.10
N SER A 23 8.07 -6.33 -5.16
CA SER A 23 8.93 -6.96 -4.15
C SER A 23 9.86 -7.99 -4.77
N VAL A 24 9.36 -8.75 -5.77
CA VAL A 24 10.18 -9.72 -6.53
C VAL A 24 11.22 -8.99 -7.36
N PHE A 25 10.81 -7.93 -8.07
CA PHE A 25 11.74 -7.09 -8.84
C PHE A 25 12.85 -6.50 -7.96
N LEU A 26 12.49 -5.86 -6.84
CA LEU A 26 13.46 -5.29 -5.91
C LEU A 26 14.40 -6.35 -5.35
N ALA A 27 13.89 -7.53 -4.99
CA ALA A 27 14.72 -8.61 -4.48
C ALA A 27 15.74 -9.10 -5.52
N HIS A 28 15.33 -9.21 -6.79
CA HIS A 28 16.22 -9.56 -7.88
C HIS A 28 17.34 -8.52 -8.05
N GLU A 29 16.99 -7.22 -8.11
CA GLU A 29 17.95 -6.13 -8.22
C GLU A 29 18.91 -6.06 -7.01
N ILE A 30 18.44 -6.35 -5.82
CA ILE A 30 19.25 -6.41 -4.61
C ILE A 30 20.25 -7.57 -4.69
N GLN A 31 19.81 -8.72 -5.18
CA GLN A 31 20.67 -9.90 -5.37
C GLN A 31 21.75 -9.66 -6.43
N SER A 32 21.44 -8.97 -7.53
CA SER A 32 22.42 -8.62 -8.58
C SER A 32 23.59 -7.79 -8.02
N LYS A 33 23.36 -7.07 -6.91
CA LYS A 33 24.37 -6.30 -6.17
C LYS A 33 25.05 -7.09 -5.05
N ASN A 34 24.98 -8.43 -5.11
CA ASN A 34 25.58 -9.35 -4.14
C ASN A 34 25.07 -9.22 -2.69
N TYR A 35 23.82 -8.77 -2.49
CA TYR A 35 23.17 -8.84 -1.19
C TYR A 35 22.38 -10.14 -1.03
N LYS A 36 22.35 -10.67 0.18
CA LYS A 36 21.48 -11.78 0.58
C LYS A 36 20.13 -11.24 1.00
N ILE A 37 19.05 -11.89 0.57
CA ILE A 37 17.69 -11.52 0.98
C ILE A 37 17.28 -12.39 2.18
N PHE A 38 16.90 -11.75 3.27
CA PHE A 38 16.21 -12.36 4.39
C PHE A 38 14.73 -11.96 4.31
N TYR A 39 13.82 -12.91 4.20
CA TYR A 39 12.40 -12.68 4.02
C TYR A 39 11.62 -13.17 5.22
N TYR A 40 10.66 -12.37 5.71
CA TYR A 40 9.82 -12.73 6.84
C TYR A 40 8.41 -12.14 6.73
N ASP A 41 7.43 -12.83 7.33
CA ASP A 41 6.05 -12.34 7.47
C ASP A 41 5.98 -11.36 8.65
N PRO A 42 5.20 -10.25 8.58
CA PRO A 42 5.04 -9.31 9.70
C PRO A 42 4.69 -9.96 11.04
N LYS A 43 3.88 -11.03 11.03
CA LYS A 43 3.48 -11.79 12.24
C LYS A 43 4.63 -12.52 12.92
N ASP A 44 5.73 -12.77 12.20
CA ASP A 44 6.93 -13.41 12.70
C ASP A 44 7.96 -12.42 13.28
N LEU A 45 7.58 -11.14 13.40
CA LEU A 45 8.36 -10.08 14.02
C LEU A 45 8.13 -10.07 15.53
N SER A 46 9.21 -9.97 16.30
CA SER A 46 9.17 -10.02 17.77
C SER A 46 10.13 -9.01 18.40
N VAL A 47 9.81 -8.56 19.59
CA VAL A 47 10.75 -7.86 20.47
C VAL A 47 11.10 -8.81 21.62
N ILE A 48 12.35 -9.19 21.71
CA ILE A 48 12.86 -10.10 22.75
C ILE A 48 14.09 -9.44 23.39
N ASN A 49 14.03 -9.19 24.68
CA ASN A 49 15.10 -8.52 25.43
C ASN A 49 15.59 -7.25 24.73
N SER A 50 14.65 -6.36 24.38
CA SER A 50 14.89 -5.09 23.66
C SER A 50 15.51 -5.22 22.27
N LYS A 51 15.59 -6.42 21.71
CA LYS A 51 16.05 -6.70 20.34
C LYS A 51 14.88 -6.97 19.43
N VAL A 52 14.86 -6.36 18.26
CA VAL A 52 13.89 -6.65 17.21
C VAL A 52 14.40 -7.79 16.35
N ILE A 53 13.70 -8.92 16.45
CA ILE A 53 14.08 -10.20 15.84
C ILE A 53 12.94 -10.63 14.93
N ALA A 54 13.27 -11.06 13.72
CA ALA A 54 12.32 -11.71 12.82
C ALA A 54 12.66 -13.20 12.67
N SER A 55 11.64 -14.07 12.73
CA SER A 55 11.73 -15.45 12.31
C SER A 55 11.40 -15.50 10.81
N GLY A 56 12.31 -16.02 10.02
CA GLY A 56 12.17 -16.00 8.57
C GLY A 56 13.15 -16.92 7.88
N PHE A 57 13.48 -16.61 6.65
CA PHE A 57 14.38 -17.45 5.85
C PHE A 57 15.18 -16.62 4.85
N PHE A 58 16.38 -17.09 4.56
CA PHE A 58 17.09 -16.64 3.38
C PHE A 58 16.43 -17.20 2.13
N ILE A 59 16.27 -16.35 1.11
CA ILE A 59 15.56 -16.68 -0.13
C ILE A 59 16.35 -16.15 -1.32
N LYS A 60 16.25 -16.85 -2.43
CA LYS A 60 16.75 -16.41 -3.73
C LYS A 60 15.58 -16.35 -4.71
N PHE A 61 15.41 -15.19 -5.36
CA PHE A 61 14.43 -14.99 -6.43
C PHE A 61 15.09 -15.19 -7.79
N ASN A 62 14.34 -15.78 -8.73
CA ASN A 62 14.79 -16.01 -10.10
C ASN A 62 13.59 -15.88 -11.05
N TYR A 63 13.63 -14.93 -11.98
CA TYR A 63 12.56 -14.70 -12.96
C TYR A 63 12.45 -15.79 -14.03
N GLU A 64 13.56 -16.49 -14.31
CA GLU A 64 13.66 -17.41 -15.44
C GLU A 64 13.03 -18.77 -15.20
N ASN A 65 12.70 -19.12 -13.96
CA ASN A 65 12.22 -20.43 -13.59
C ASN A 65 10.72 -20.46 -13.27
N LYS A 66 10.03 -21.56 -13.59
CA LYS A 66 8.64 -21.82 -13.16
C LYS A 66 8.47 -21.66 -11.64
N LYS A 67 9.52 -22.02 -10.85
CA LYS A 67 9.64 -21.68 -9.42
C LYS A 67 10.50 -20.42 -9.29
N PHE A 68 9.88 -19.27 -9.28
CA PHE A 68 10.55 -17.96 -9.26
C PHE A 68 11.27 -17.64 -7.93
N TYR A 69 11.22 -18.51 -6.93
CA TYR A 69 12.00 -18.38 -5.70
C TYR A 69 12.44 -19.73 -5.14
N LYS A 70 13.53 -19.71 -4.34
CA LYS A 70 14.04 -20.86 -3.59
C LYS A 70 14.36 -20.43 -2.16
N ILE A 71 13.76 -21.08 -1.17
CA ILE A 71 14.12 -20.94 0.24
C ILE A 71 15.44 -21.67 0.47
N LEU A 72 16.42 -20.98 1.07
CA LEU A 72 17.77 -21.51 1.31
C LEU A 72 17.92 -22.00 2.75
N LYS A 73 17.63 -21.15 3.74
CA LYS A 73 17.80 -21.45 5.16
C LYS A 73 16.79 -20.69 6.00
N LYS A 74 16.10 -21.41 6.88
CA LYS A 74 15.25 -20.80 7.92
C LYS A 74 16.08 -20.44 9.14
N GLN A 75 15.86 -19.26 9.72
CA GLN A 75 16.49 -18.84 10.97
C GLN A 75 15.82 -17.63 11.59
N LYS A 76 16.21 -17.29 12.83
CA LYS A 76 15.93 -16.01 13.45
C LYS A 76 17.05 -15.03 13.13
N LEU A 77 16.69 -13.77 12.86
CA LEU A 77 17.65 -12.72 12.55
C LEU A 77 17.29 -11.43 13.34
N GLU A 78 18.26 -10.87 14.02
CA GLU A 78 18.16 -9.55 14.62
C GLU A 78 18.27 -8.50 13.50
N LEU A 79 17.23 -7.68 13.31
CA LEU A 79 17.10 -6.85 12.11
C LEU A 79 18.12 -5.70 12.02
N ILE A 80 18.72 -5.27 13.13
CA ILE A 80 19.82 -4.29 13.10
C ILE A 80 21.07 -4.81 12.40
N LYS A 81 21.19 -6.13 12.21
CA LYS A 81 22.28 -6.75 11.44
C LYS A 81 22.10 -6.62 9.92
N CYS A 82 20.95 -6.11 9.46
CA CYS A 82 20.69 -5.87 8.07
C CYS A 82 21.25 -4.51 7.61
N LYS A 83 21.57 -4.39 6.32
CA LYS A 83 21.88 -3.09 5.69
C LYS A 83 20.64 -2.24 5.53
N PHE A 84 19.53 -2.89 5.13
CA PHE A 84 18.21 -2.30 4.96
C PHE A 84 17.12 -3.26 5.45
N VAL A 85 15.98 -2.71 5.85
CA VAL A 85 14.72 -3.42 6.03
C VAL A 85 13.70 -2.78 5.10
N LEU A 86 13.09 -3.56 4.22
CA LEU A 86 12.06 -3.10 3.30
C LEU A 86 10.69 -3.54 3.83
N ILE A 87 9.79 -2.58 4.05
CA ILE A 87 8.39 -2.87 4.40
C ILE A 87 7.62 -3.04 3.10
N ARG A 88 7.28 -4.28 2.76
CA ARG A 88 6.61 -4.66 1.52
C ARG A 88 5.34 -5.47 1.73
N GLN A 89 4.87 -5.59 2.97
CA GLN A 89 3.59 -6.24 3.25
C GLN A 89 2.44 -5.48 2.59
N ASP A 90 1.47 -6.23 2.09
CA ASP A 90 0.26 -5.65 1.51
C ASP A 90 -0.71 -5.18 2.60
N PRO A 91 -1.65 -4.29 2.27
CA PRO A 91 -2.79 -4.01 3.14
C PRO A 91 -3.56 -5.31 3.48
N PRO A 92 -4.40 -5.28 4.54
CA PRO A 92 -5.07 -4.11 5.09
C PRO A 92 -4.20 -3.30 6.04
N PHE A 93 -4.39 -1.97 6.05
CA PHE A 93 -3.77 -1.07 7.03
C PHE A 93 -4.62 -1.06 8.30
N ASN A 94 -4.39 -2.06 9.14
CA ASN A 94 -5.10 -2.36 10.37
C ASN A 94 -4.15 -2.28 11.58
N LEU A 95 -4.63 -2.61 12.77
CA LEU A 95 -3.84 -2.58 13.99
C LEU A 95 -2.63 -3.52 13.94
N GLU A 96 -2.73 -4.66 13.26
CA GLU A 96 -1.61 -5.59 13.06
C GLU A 96 -0.51 -4.93 12.22
N TYR A 97 -0.89 -4.28 11.11
CA TYR A 97 0.04 -3.52 10.28
C TYR A 97 0.72 -2.40 11.09
N ILE A 98 -0.07 -1.62 11.84
CA ILE A 98 0.41 -0.52 12.69
C ILE A 98 1.37 -1.05 13.75
N SER A 99 1.04 -2.16 14.41
CA SER A 99 1.88 -2.79 15.45
C SER A 99 3.24 -3.20 14.89
N ALA A 100 3.28 -3.83 13.72
CA ALA A 100 4.54 -4.16 13.06
C ALA A 100 5.40 -2.92 12.78
N THR A 101 4.77 -1.80 12.37
CA THR A 101 5.50 -0.55 12.16
C THR A 101 6.02 0.07 13.45
N TYR A 102 5.32 -0.05 14.59
CA TYR A 102 5.83 0.37 15.90
C TYR A 102 7.05 -0.43 16.34
N ILE A 103 7.02 -1.75 16.12
CA ILE A 103 8.17 -2.61 16.44
C ILE A 103 9.39 -2.19 15.60
N LEU A 104 9.22 -1.97 14.30
CA LEU A 104 10.30 -1.51 13.44
C LEU A 104 10.80 -0.11 13.78
N ASP A 105 9.91 0.76 14.26
CA ASP A 105 10.25 2.12 14.66
C ASP A 105 11.29 2.15 15.81
N ALA A 106 11.28 1.14 16.68
CA ALA A 106 12.25 1.00 17.77
C ALA A 106 13.71 0.86 17.28
N ILE A 107 13.92 0.48 16.04
CA ILE A 107 15.28 0.29 15.48
C ILE A 107 15.59 1.20 14.28
N LYS A 108 14.70 2.15 13.93
CA LYS A 108 14.87 3.01 12.73
C LYS A 108 16.14 3.85 12.71
N ASN A 109 16.70 4.16 13.89
CA ASN A 109 17.95 4.90 14.03
C ASN A 109 19.20 3.99 13.97
N LYS A 110 19.02 2.65 14.01
CA LYS A 110 20.10 1.66 13.99
C LYS A 110 20.22 0.95 12.65
N VAL A 111 19.13 0.87 11.89
CA VAL A 111 19.09 0.28 10.56
C VAL A 111 18.17 1.10 9.65
N LYS A 112 18.53 1.27 8.39
CA LYS A 112 17.70 2.00 7.43
C LYS A 112 16.47 1.17 7.05
N ILE A 113 15.29 1.72 7.32
CA ILE A 113 14.00 1.08 7.01
C ILE A 113 13.29 1.86 5.91
N ILE A 114 12.81 1.21 4.89
CA ILE A 114 12.18 1.77 3.69
C ILE A 114 10.80 1.10 3.49
N ASN A 115 9.72 1.87 3.48
CA ASN A 115 9.61 3.28 3.83
C ASN A 115 9.70 3.45 5.35
N ASN A 116 9.91 4.71 5.80
CA ASN A 116 10.03 5.01 7.22
C ASN A 116 8.74 4.60 7.98
N PRO A 117 8.84 3.80 9.07
CA PRO A 117 7.67 3.27 9.79
C PRO A 117 6.75 4.37 10.36
N THR A 118 7.34 5.44 10.91
CA THR A 118 6.58 6.59 11.41
C THR A 118 5.80 7.27 10.29
N SER A 119 6.42 7.43 9.12
CA SER A 119 5.76 8.03 7.95
C SER A 119 4.63 7.16 7.42
N ILE A 120 4.79 5.83 7.42
CA ILE A 120 3.72 4.89 7.02
C ILE A 120 2.48 5.09 7.90
N ARG A 121 2.65 5.21 9.22
CA ARG A 121 1.53 5.44 10.14
C ARG A 121 0.88 6.81 9.96
N ASN A 122 1.67 7.85 9.77
CA ASN A 122 1.21 9.24 9.79
C ASN A 122 0.67 9.72 8.43
N ILE A 123 1.04 9.05 7.33
CA ILE A 123 0.62 9.41 5.97
C ILE A 123 -0.44 8.44 5.49
N SER A 124 -1.67 8.58 6.04
CA SER A 124 -2.83 7.85 5.55
C SER A 124 -3.09 8.18 4.07
N GLU A 125 -3.27 7.15 3.24
CA GLU A 125 -3.43 7.25 1.78
C GLU A 125 -4.44 8.33 1.35
N LYS A 126 -5.57 8.44 2.06
CA LYS A 126 -6.63 9.38 1.69
C LYS A 126 -6.71 10.59 2.61
N LEU A 127 -6.63 10.40 3.94
CA LEU A 127 -6.77 11.53 4.89
C LEU A 127 -5.62 12.53 4.80
N TYR A 128 -4.41 12.08 4.52
CA TYR A 128 -3.28 12.99 4.38
C TYR A 128 -3.48 14.02 3.26
N SER A 129 -4.29 13.67 2.25
CA SER A 129 -4.63 14.55 1.13
C SER A 129 -5.39 15.82 1.55
N VAL A 130 -6.01 15.85 2.75
CA VAL A 130 -6.67 17.05 3.31
C VAL A 130 -5.74 18.28 3.31
N ARG A 131 -4.44 18.07 3.47
CA ARG A 131 -3.42 19.13 3.41
C ARG A 131 -3.23 19.74 2.02
N TYR A 132 -3.76 19.10 0.98
CA TYR A 132 -3.56 19.42 -0.43
C TYR A 132 -4.88 19.63 -1.18
N GLN A 133 -5.92 20.11 -0.48
CA GLN A 133 -7.27 20.26 -1.04
C GLN A 133 -7.31 21.08 -2.34
N LYS A 134 -6.43 22.08 -2.49
CA LYS A 134 -6.35 22.91 -3.72
C LYS A 134 -6.03 22.10 -4.99
N TYR A 135 -5.47 20.89 -4.84
CA TYR A 135 -5.14 19.98 -5.94
C TYR A 135 -6.14 18.84 -6.08
N MET A 136 -7.21 18.83 -5.28
CA MET A 136 -8.19 17.76 -5.26
C MET A 136 -9.53 18.23 -5.84
N PRO A 137 -10.35 17.31 -6.38
CA PRO A 137 -11.77 17.59 -6.55
C PRO A 137 -12.40 17.91 -5.20
N ASN A 138 -13.52 18.65 -5.22
CA ASN A 138 -14.26 18.91 -3.98
C ASN A 138 -14.49 17.60 -3.22
N THR A 139 -14.10 17.57 -1.96
CA THR A 139 -14.06 16.37 -1.13
C THR A 139 -14.46 16.72 0.31
N ILE A 140 -15.21 15.83 0.93
CA ILE A 140 -15.46 15.82 2.38
C ILE A 140 -15.07 14.46 2.96
N PHE A 141 -14.66 14.47 4.22
CA PHE A 141 -14.41 13.29 5.03
C PHE A 141 -15.35 13.33 6.22
N THR A 142 -16.27 12.37 6.33
CA THR A 142 -17.32 12.42 7.35
C THR A 142 -18.00 11.06 7.52
N GLN A 143 -18.66 10.86 8.65
CA GLN A 143 -19.68 9.82 8.86
C GLN A 143 -21.07 10.45 9.06
N ASN A 144 -21.19 11.77 8.93
CA ASN A 144 -22.47 12.46 9.09
C ASN A 144 -23.26 12.42 7.77
N ILE A 145 -24.37 11.70 7.74
CA ILE A 145 -25.21 11.56 6.55
C ILE A 145 -25.82 12.90 6.11
N GLY A 146 -26.06 13.84 7.03
CA GLY A 146 -26.56 15.16 6.72
C GLY A 146 -25.56 15.95 5.87
N GLU A 147 -24.28 15.89 6.21
CA GLU A 147 -23.21 16.53 5.43
C GLU A 147 -23.05 15.86 4.05
N ILE A 148 -23.15 14.53 3.96
CA ILE A 148 -23.15 13.82 2.68
C ILE A 148 -24.35 14.24 1.81
N LYS A 149 -25.53 14.42 2.43
CA LYS A 149 -26.74 14.87 1.72
C LYS A 149 -26.56 16.29 1.15
N LYS A 150 -26.01 17.22 1.94
CA LYS A 150 -25.69 18.59 1.48
C LYS A 150 -24.69 18.55 0.32
N PHE A 151 -23.63 17.77 0.46
CA PHE A 151 -22.59 17.62 -0.56
C PHE A 151 -23.15 17.00 -1.86
N PHE A 152 -24.00 15.98 -1.76
CA PHE A 152 -24.67 15.36 -2.90
C PHE A 152 -25.62 16.36 -3.60
N LYS A 153 -26.41 17.11 -2.83
CA LYS A 153 -27.30 18.15 -3.40
C LYS A 153 -26.52 19.16 -4.25
N LYS A 154 -25.31 19.54 -3.79
CA LYS A 154 -24.44 20.51 -4.49
C LYS A 154 -23.82 19.90 -5.77
N HIS A 155 -23.37 18.64 -5.73
CA HIS A 155 -22.56 18.05 -6.80
C HIS A 155 -23.31 17.08 -7.69
N LYS A 156 -24.52 16.61 -7.28
CA LYS A 156 -25.43 15.71 -8.02
C LYS A 156 -24.84 14.32 -8.33
N LYS A 157 -23.53 14.19 -8.50
CA LYS A 157 -22.82 12.94 -8.79
C LYS A 157 -21.56 12.88 -7.95
N VAL A 158 -21.47 11.89 -7.05
CA VAL A 158 -20.37 11.78 -6.08
C VAL A 158 -19.88 10.34 -5.95
N ILE A 159 -18.65 10.19 -5.51
CA ILE A 159 -18.03 8.89 -5.21
C ILE A 159 -17.87 8.76 -3.70
N LEU A 160 -18.32 7.62 -3.15
CA LEU A 160 -18.00 7.22 -1.78
C LEU A 160 -16.79 6.28 -1.81
N LYS A 161 -15.83 6.51 -0.92
CA LYS A 161 -14.62 5.70 -0.79
C LYS A 161 -14.35 5.43 0.70
N PRO A 162 -14.05 4.19 1.10
CA PRO A 162 -13.54 3.92 2.44
C PRO A 162 -12.18 4.60 2.62
N ILE A 163 -11.89 5.09 3.81
CA ILE A 163 -10.60 5.74 4.09
C ILE A 163 -9.45 4.72 4.05
N HIS A 164 -9.64 3.56 4.65
CA HIS A 164 -8.62 2.52 4.84
C HIS A 164 -8.71 1.37 3.84
N SER A 165 -9.28 1.62 2.65
CA SER A 165 -9.36 0.63 1.57
C SER A 165 -8.32 0.88 0.49
N TYR A 166 -7.98 -0.16 -0.26
CA TYR A 166 -6.96 -0.18 -1.30
C TYR A 166 -7.48 -0.81 -2.60
N SER A 167 -6.74 -0.70 -3.68
CA SER A 167 -7.02 -1.33 -4.97
C SER A 167 -8.40 -1.07 -5.57
N GLY A 168 -9.05 0.04 -5.20
CA GLY A 168 -10.37 0.40 -5.70
C GLY A 168 -11.51 -0.46 -5.12
N ASN A 169 -11.27 -1.13 -3.98
CA ASN A 169 -12.30 -1.90 -3.30
C ASN A 169 -13.32 -0.97 -2.64
N ASP A 170 -14.58 -1.39 -2.66
CA ASP A 170 -15.71 -0.69 -2.03
C ASP A 170 -15.84 0.79 -2.45
N ILE A 171 -15.64 1.09 -3.73
CA ILE A 171 -15.89 2.43 -4.26
C ILE A 171 -17.27 2.47 -4.88
N HIS A 172 -18.14 3.37 -4.40
CA HIS A 172 -19.51 3.51 -4.86
C HIS A 172 -19.76 4.85 -5.55
N LEU A 173 -20.32 4.78 -6.75
CA LEU A 173 -20.83 5.95 -7.47
C LEU A 173 -22.29 6.20 -7.09
N LEU A 174 -22.58 7.38 -6.56
CA LEU A 174 -23.94 7.86 -6.30
C LEU A 174 -24.41 8.77 -7.41
N ASN A 175 -25.38 8.34 -8.19
CA ASN A 175 -26.13 9.15 -9.16
C ASN A 175 -27.46 9.65 -8.56
N LYS A 176 -27.98 8.92 -7.55
CA LYS A 176 -29.15 9.28 -6.75
C LYS A 176 -28.79 9.15 -5.28
N PHE A 177 -29.36 10.04 -4.44
CA PHE A 177 -29.14 9.95 -3.00
C PHE A 177 -29.85 8.71 -2.46
N ASN A 178 -29.12 7.86 -1.78
CA ASN A 178 -29.63 6.62 -1.18
C ASN A 178 -29.15 6.53 0.27
N SER A 179 -30.04 6.93 1.19
CA SER A 179 -29.73 6.97 2.62
C SER A 179 -29.43 5.58 3.20
N LYS A 180 -30.13 4.53 2.75
CA LYS A 180 -29.91 3.15 3.22
C LYS A 180 -28.50 2.67 2.86
N LEU A 181 -28.09 2.84 1.60
CA LEU A 181 -26.76 2.48 1.14
C LEU A 181 -25.68 3.28 1.89
N ILE A 182 -25.87 4.60 2.05
CA ILE A 182 -24.90 5.47 2.74
C ILE A 182 -24.75 5.05 4.20
N ASN A 183 -25.87 4.77 4.92
CA ASN A 183 -25.80 4.32 6.31
C ASN A 183 -25.10 2.96 6.44
N GLN A 184 -25.38 2.01 5.55
CA GLN A 184 -24.68 0.72 5.52
C GLN A 184 -23.17 0.92 5.27
N PHE A 185 -22.83 1.83 4.37
CA PHE A 185 -21.45 2.13 4.04
C PHE A 185 -20.71 2.78 5.22
N ILE A 186 -21.34 3.74 5.91
CA ILE A 186 -20.81 4.36 7.13
C ILE A 186 -20.64 3.30 8.23
N LYS A 187 -21.67 2.46 8.47
CA LYS A 187 -21.58 1.40 9.47
C LYS A 187 -20.43 0.43 9.25
N LYS A 188 -20.06 0.20 7.98
CA LYS A 188 -18.97 -0.71 7.60
C LYS A 188 -17.58 -0.05 7.70
N HIS A 189 -17.49 1.25 7.47
CA HIS A 189 -16.21 1.92 7.21
C HIS A 189 -15.93 3.12 8.12
N ASP A 190 -16.82 3.43 9.06
CA ASP A 190 -16.76 4.61 9.94
C ASP A 190 -16.70 5.92 9.13
N HIS A 191 -15.64 6.70 9.27
CA HIS A 191 -15.43 7.87 8.43
C HIS A 191 -15.15 7.46 6.99
N ILE A 192 -15.83 8.13 6.07
CA ILE A 192 -15.70 7.90 4.63
C ILE A 192 -15.27 9.16 3.89
N MET A 193 -14.66 8.98 2.74
CA MET A 193 -14.37 10.04 1.79
C MET A 193 -15.53 10.13 0.81
N CYS A 194 -16.20 11.29 0.75
CA CYS A 194 -17.18 11.59 -0.28
C CYS A 194 -16.61 12.69 -1.21
N GLN A 195 -16.51 12.41 -2.50
CA GLN A 195 -15.78 13.23 -3.46
C GLN A 195 -16.62 13.49 -4.71
N LYS A 196 -16.56 14.71 -5.27
CA LYS A 196 -17.17 15.04 -6.56
C LYS A 196 -16.68 14.07 -7.64
N PHE A 197 -17.60 13.49 -8.41
CA PHE A 197 -17.25 12.63 -9.54
C PHE A 197 -16.57 13.44 -10.65
N LEU A 198 -15.51 12.90 -11.22
CA LEU A 198 -14.80 13.46 -12.37
C LEU A 198 -15.12 12.67 -13.63
N PRO A 199 -15.95 13.20 -14.57
CA PRO A 199 -16.33 12.46 -15.78
C PRO A 199 -15.14 12.07 -16.67
N LYS A 200 -14.10 12.89 -16.69
CA LYS A 200 -12.88 12.64 -17.49
C LYS A 200 -12.10 11.40 -17.05
N ILE A 201 -12.49 10.72 -15.95
CA ILE A 201 -11.87 9.45 -15.54
C ILE A 201 -11.98 8.37 -16.62
N SER A 202 -12.98 8.45 -17.51
CA SER A 202 -13.09 7.56 -18.66
C SER A 202 -11.87 7.59 -19.59
N LYS A 203 -11.14 8.73 -19.61
CA LYS A 203 -9.87 8.89 -20.33
C LYS A 203 -8.67 8.36 -19.54
N GLY A 204 -8.89 7.89 -18.31
CA GLY A 204 -7.87 7.35 -17.43
C GLY A 204 -7.36 8.32 -16.36
N ASP A 205 -6.49 7.80 -15.53
CA ASP A 205 -5.69 8.55 -14.56
C ASP A 205 -4.19 8.36 -14.84
N LYS A 206 -3.37 9.17 -14.16
CA LYS A 206 -1.90 9.04 -14.21
C LYS A 206 -1.38 8.58 -12.86
N ARG A 207 -0.59 7.53 -12.87
CA ARG A 207 0.20 7.13 -11.71
C ARG A 207 1.63 7.60 -11.86
N VAL A 208 2.06 8.48 -10.96
CA VAL A 208 3.42 9.01 -10.92
C VAL A 208 4.22 8.23 -9.88
N PHE A 209 5.40 7.76 -10.26
CA PHE A 209 6.35 7.10 -9.37
C PHE A 209 7.40 8.11 -8.92
N ILE A 210 7.52 8.27 -7.60
CA ILE A 210 8.46 9.19 -6.98
C ILE A 210 9.41 8.38 -6.10
N ILE A 211 10.72 8.54 -6.35
CA ILE A 211 11.77 7.91 -5.55
C ILE A 211 12.71 9.01 -5.07
N ASN A 212 12.88 9.10 -3.77
CA ASN A 212 13.73 10.10 -3.12
C ASN A 212 13.44 11.54 -3.61
N GLY A 213 12.14 11.90 -3.69
CA GLY A 213 11.67 13.22 -4.12
C GLY A 213 11.72 13.50 -5.63
N LYS A 214 12.21 12.56 -6.44
CA LYS A 214 12.31 12.70 -7.91
C LYS A 214 11.27 11.86 -8.62
N VAL A 215 10.64 12.41 -9.66
CA VAL A 215 9.75 11.67 -10.55
C VAL A 215 10.59 10.71 -11.39
N CYS A 216 10.34 9.41 -11.24
CA CYS A 216 11.08 8.35 -11.93
C CYS A 216 10.27 7.69 -13.06
N GLY A 217 8.98 7.94 -13.11
CA GLY A 217 8.12 7.40 -14.17
C GLY A 217 6.67 7.79 -14.00
N VAL A 218 5.92 7.71 -15.10
CA VAL A 218 4.48 7.97 -15.14
C VAL A 218 3.82 6.91 -16.00
N ILE A 219 2.72 6.36 -15.53
CA ILE A 219 1.89 5.41 -16.29
C ILE A 219 0.48 5.99 -16.37
N SER A 220 -0.08 6.07 -17.56
CA SER A 220 -1.51 6.31 -17.74
C SER A 220 -2.27 4.99 -17.53
N ARG A 221 -3.39 5.03 -16.81
CA ARG A 221 -4.22 3.85 -16.55
C ARG A 221 -5.63 4.13 -17.03
N VAL A 222 -6.03 3.47 -18.10
CA VAL A 222 -7.35 3.67 -18.73
C VAL A 222 -8.33 2.62 -18.20
N PRO A 223 -9.48 3.03 -17.62
CA PRO A 223 -10.48 2.09 -17.14
C PRO A 223 -10.99 1.18 -18.24
N LYS A 224 -11.44 -0.02 -17.87
CA LYS A 224 -12.21 -0.88 -18.76
C LYS A 224 -13.49 -0.14 -19.18
N GLN A 225 -13.94 -0.37 -20.41
CA GLN A 225 -15.18 0.21 -20.93
C GLN A 225 -16.36 -0.02 -19.95
N GLY A 226 -17.13 1.03 -19.68
CA GLY A 226 -18.22 1.02 -18.71
C GLY A 226 -17.79 1.12 -17.24
N SER A 227 -16.48 1.13 -16.93
CA SER A 227 -15.94 1.29 -15.59
C SER A 227 -15.43 2.72 -15.35
N PHE A 228 -15.43 3.14 -14.10
CA PHE A 228 -14.77 4.36 -13.63
C PHE A 228 -13.56 4.04 -12.71
N LEU A 229 -13.17 2.77 -12.60
CA LEU A 229 -12.05 2.33 -11.79
C LEU A 229 -10.80 2.16 -12.66
N SER A 230 -9.79 3.00 -12.43
CA SER A 230 -8.50 2.95 -13.15
C SER A 230 -7.46 2.05 -12.48
N ASN A 231 -7.86 1.23 -11.50
CA ASN A 231 -6.95 0.26 -10.87
C ASN A 231 -6.69 -0.90 -11.83
N MET A 232 -5.42 -1.26 -12.03
CA MET A 232 -5.03 -2.39 -12.88
C MET A 232 -5.62 -3.71 -12.38
N SER A 233 -5.72 -3.90 -11.05
CA SER A 233 -6.41 -5.04 -10.43
C SER A 233 -7.92 -5.10 -10.74
N LYS A 234 -8.51 -4.04 -11.27
CA LYS A 234 -9.91 -3.95 -11.73
C LYS A 234 -10.01 -3.96 -13.27
N GLY A 235 -8.94 -4.33 -13.97
CA GLY A 235 -8.91 -4.48 -15.41
C GLY A 235 -8.59 -3.20 -16.21
N ALA A 236 -8.10 -2.15 -15.56
CA ALA A 236 -7.58 -1.00 -16.29
C ALA A 236 -6.31 -1.37 -17.07
N LYS A 237 -6.14 -0.76 -18.23
CA LYS A 237 -4.97 -0.97 -19.10
C LYS A 237 -3.92 0.13 -18.89
N PRO A 238 -2.64 -0.21 -18.73
CA PRO A 238 -1.56 0.76 -18.74
C PRO A 238 -1.29 1.24 -20.17
N ILE A 239 -1.00 2.53 -20.32
CA ILE A 239 -0.58 3.18 -21.55
C ILE A 239 0.63 4.08 -21.24
#